data_6d0ec1d70d87ee89ea2416b577e9a564
#
_entry.id   6d0ec1d70d87ee89ea2416b577e9a564
#
_cell.length_a   1.000
_cell.length_b   1.000
_cell.length_c   1.000
_cell.angle_alpha   90.00
_cell.angle_beta   90.00
_cell.angle_gamma   90.00
#
_symmetry.space_group_name_H-M   'P 1'
#
loop_
_entity.id
_entity.type
_entity.pdbx_description
1 polymer ?
#
loop_
_entity_poly.entity_id
_entity_poly.type
_entity_poly.pdbx_seq_one_letter_code
_entity_poly.pdbx_strand_id
1 'polypeptide(L)'
;VLGGGIVEGGVVLIGGDPGIGKSTLLLQAMDALQRAGLPALYVTGEESGAQVALRSRRLGIDGSQVQLLAEIQLEKILATVDATQPAVVVIDSIQTTYSDQLTSAPGSVAQVRECAAHLTRMAKGTGIAVILVGHVTKEGALAGPRVLEHMVDTVLYFEGDTHSQFRLVRAIKNRFGAVNEIGVFAMTEKGLKGVSNPSAIFLSQHSEPVPGSCVMVTLEG
;
A
#
# COMPACT_ATOMS: atom_id res chain seq x y z
N VAL A 1 9.23 -7.78 4.63
CA VAL A 1 7.81 -7.70 5.00
C VAL A 1 6.94 -8.61 4.14
N LEU A 2 7.19 -8.66 2.84
CA LEU A 2 6.47 -9.56 1.91
C LEU A 2 7.20 -10.89 1.63
N GLY A 3 8.27 -11.19 2.38
CA GLY A 3 9.07 -12.37 2.16
C GLY A 3 9.77 -12.33 0.80
N GLY A 4 9.33 -13.13 -0.15
CA GLY A 4 9.91 -13.19 -1.50
C GLY A 4 9.35 -12.17 -2.51
N GLY A 5 8.38 -11.33 -2.15
CA GLY A 5 7.76 -10.35 -3.05
C GLY A 5 6.23 -10.45 -3.11
N ILE A 6 5.66 -9.87 -4.15
CA ILE A 6 4.22 -9.93 -4.43
C ILE A 6 3.91 -11.23 -5.16
N VAL A 7 2.95 -11.99 -4.66
CA VAL A 7 2.56 -13.29 -5.22
C VAL A 7 1.54 -13.09 -6.34
N GLU A 8 1.66 -13.85 -7.42
CA GLU A 8 0.67 -13.86 -8.52
C GLU A 8 -0.73 -14.19 -7.99
N GLY A 9 -1.72 -13.41 -8.41
CA GLY A 9 -3.09 -13.53 -7.93
C GLY A 9 -3.25 -13.24 -6.44
N GLY A 10 -2.20 -12.75 -5.76
CA GLY A 10 -2.23 -12.34 -4.37
C GLY A 10 -2.92 -10.99 -4.19
N VAL A 11 -3.65 -10.85 -3.09
CA VAL A 11 -4.31 -9.60 -2.73
C VAL A 11 -3.69 -9.05 -1.43
N VAL A 12 -3.11 -7.87 -1.52
CA VAL A 12 -2.46 -7.17 -0.41
C VAL A 12 -3.31 -5.96 -0.02
N LEU A 13 -3.61 -5.83 1.25
CA LEU A 13 -4.22 -4.62 1.81
C LEU A 13 -3.15 -3.80 2.54
N ILE A 14 -3.02 -2.54 2.19
CA ILE A 14 -2.17 -1.59 2.91
C ILE A 14 -3.05 -0.59 3.65
N GLY A 15 -3.07 -0.70 4.97
CA GLY A 15 -3.74 0.23 5.87
C GLY A 15 -2.78 1.27 6.47
N GLY A 16 -3.31 2.36 6.97
CA GLY A 16 -2.54 3.41 7.67
C GLY A 16 -3.19 4.78 7.57
N ASP A 17 -2.73 5.71 8.41
CA ASP A 17 -3.27 7.07 8.47
C ASP A 17 -3.20 7.81 7.13
N PRO A 18 -4.15 8.70 6.83
CA PRO A 18 -4.05 9.61 5.69
C PRO A 18 -2.75 10.42 5.74
N GLY A 19 -2.10 10.61 4.58
CA GLY A 19 -0.88 11.40 4.50
C GLY A 19 0.40 10.72 5.02
N ILE A 20 0.35 9.49 5.54
CA ILE A 20 1.51 8.76 6.08
C ILE A 20 2.57 8.41 5.01
N GLY A 21 2.19 8.35 3.74
CA GLY A 21 3.09 8.04 2.63
C GLY A 21 2.75 6.77 1.83
N LYS A 22 1.58 6.14 2.05
CA LYS A 22 1.15 4.93 1.33
C LYS A 22 1.24 5.08 -0.19
N SER A 23 0.57 6.09 -0.73
CA SER A 23 0.54 6.37 -2.17
C SER A 23 1.92 6.69 -2.74
N THR A 24 2.79 7.33 -1.94
CA THR A 24 4.19 7.59 -2.32
C THR A 24 4.99 6.29 -2.45
N LEU A 25 4.90 5.41 -1.44
CA LEU A 25 5.58 4.12 -1.47
C LEU A 25 5.11 3.26 -2.65
N LEU A 26 3.79 3.21 -2.86
CA LEU A 26 3.22 2.40 -3.94
C LEU A 26 3.58 2.93 -5.31
N LEU A 27 3.60 4.24 -5.51
CA LEU A 27 4.02 4.82 -6.78
C LEU A 27 5.48 4.50 -7.10
N GLN A 28 6.38 4.56 -6.09
CA GLN A 28 7.78 4.15 -6.23
C GLN A 28 7.90 2.63 -6.52
N ALA A 29 7.07 1.81 -5.86
CA ALA A 29 7.05 0.37 -6.11
C ALA A 29 6.55 0.04 -7.52
N MET A 30 5.50 0.73 -8.02
CA MET A 30 4.99 0.53 -9.38
C MET A 30 6.03 0.93 -10.44
N ASP A 31 6.75 2.04 -10.23
CA ASP A 31 7.85 2.42 -11.12
C ASP A 31 8.97 1.37 -11.14
N ALA A 32 9.34 0.84 -9.97
CA ALA A 32 10.34 -0.21 -9.89
C ALA A 32 9.91 -1.52 -10.61
N LEU A 33 8.64 -1.92 -10.46
CA LEU A 33 8.07 -3.07 -11.17
C LEU A 33 8.07 -2.85 -12.69
N GLN A 34 7.63 -1.69 -13.12
CA GLN A 34 7.60 -1.32 -14.54
C GLN A 34 9.01 -1.37 -15.15
N ARG A 35 10.02 -0.85 -14.46
CA ARG A 35 11.44 -0.92 -14.88
C ARG A 35 11.98 -2.36 -14.91
N ALA A 36 11.44 -3.24 -14.08
CA ALA A 36 11.74 -4.67 -14.10
C ALA A 36 11.00 -5.45 -15.21
N GLY A 37 10.23 -4.77 -16.06
CA GLY A 37 9.47 -5.40 -17.15
C GLY A 37 8.13 -5.98 -16.74
N LEU A 38 7.64 -5.66 -15.54
CA LEU A 38 6.33 -6.07 -15.04
C LEU A 38 5.33 -4.92 -15.20
N PRO A 39 4.37 -5.01 -16.15
CA PRO A 39 3.40 -3.95 -16.37
C PRO A 39 2.58 -3.68 -15.11
N ALA A 40 2.49 -2.42 -14.70
CA ALA A 40 1.81 -2.01 -13.49
C ALA A 40 0.75 -0.93 -13.80
N LEU A 41 -0.44 -1.10 -13.23
CA LEU A 41 -1.54 -0.16 -13.34
C LEU A 41 -1.83 0.48 -11.97
N TYR A 42 -1.78 1.80 -11.90
CA TYR A 42 -2.13 2.57 -10.71
C TYR A 42 -3.50 3.23 -10.91
N VAL A 43 -4.49 2.77 -10.18
CA VAL A 43 -5.84 3.34 -10.18
C VAL A 43 -5.96 4.32 -9.02
N THR A 44 -6.31 5.57 -9.32
CA THR A 44 -6.52 6.62 -8.33
C THR A 44 -7.97 7.07 -8.30
N GLY A 45 -8.58 7.04 -7.12
CA GLY A 45 -9.93 7.58 -6.88
C GLY A 45 -9.92 8.85 -6.03
N GLU A 46 -8.80 9.23 -5.45
CA GLU A 46 -8.68 10.41 -4.57
C GLU A 46 -7.99 11.58 -5.26
N GLU A 47 -7.06 11.30 -6.15
CA GLU A 47 -6.28 12.32 -6.84
C GLU A 47 -6.53 12.28 -8.34
N SER A 48 -6.51 13.45 -8.97
CA SER A 48 -6.51 13.52 -10.43
C SER A 48 -5.20 12.98 -11.02
N GLY A 49 -5.25 12.53 -12.27
CA GLY A 49 -4.04 12.10 -12.97
C GLY A 49 -2.94 13.17 -13.02
N ALA A 50 -3.32 14.45 -13.07
CA ALA A 50 -2.37 15.57 -13.04
C ALA A 50 -1.66 15.69 -11.69
N GLN A 51 -2.36 15.45 -10.57
CA GLN A 51 -1.78 15.48 -9.23
C GLN A 51 -0.81 14.31 -9.02
N VAL A 52 -1.18 13.11 -9.46
CA VAL A 52 -0.28 11.95 -9.40
C VAL A 52 0.95 12.17 -10.29
N ALA A 53 0.79 12.72 -11.50
CA ALA A 53 1.91 13.06 -12.39
C ALA A 53 2.86 14.11 -11.77
N LEU A 54 2.31 15.12 -11.08
CA LEU A 54 3.12 16.10 -10.36
C LEU A 54 3.93 15.46 -9.21
N ARG A 55 3.30 14.54 -8.48
CA ARG A 55 3.98 13.75 -7.44
C ARG A 55 5.08 12.88 -8.04
N SER A 56 4.83 12.19 -9.14
CA SER A 56 5.80 11.35 -9.84
C SER A 56 7.05 12.15 -10.23
N ARG A 57 6.88 13.35 -10.78
CA ARG A 57 8.01 14.24 -11.13
C ARG A 57 8.83 14.62 -9.91
N ARG A 58 8.18 14.97 -8.79
CA ARG A 58 8.87 15.30 -7.53
C ARG A 58 9.69 14.12 -7.00
N LEU A 59 9.19 12.90 -7.18
CA LEU A 59 9.88 11.68 -6.77
C LEU A 59 11.00 11.26 -7.73
N GLY A 60 11.16 11.92 -8.86
CA GLY A 60 12.10 11.54 -9.92
C GLY A 60 11.68 10.25 -10.64
N ILE A 61 10.40 9.90 -10.60
CA ILE A 61 9.82 8.77 -11.30
C ILE A 61 9.39 9.25 -12.69
N ASP A 62 9.80 8.53 -13.71
CA ASP A 62 9.29 8.78 -15.06
C ASP A 62 7.82 8.36 -15.15
N GLY A 63 6.93 9.34 -15.06
CA GLY A 63 5.48 9.12 -15.08
C GLY A 63 4.96 8.47 -16.38
N SER A 64 5.76 8.49 -17.47
CA SER A 64 5.41 7.81 -18.70
C SER A 64 5.49 6.28 -18.62
N GLN A 65 6.21 5.76 -17.62
CA GLN A 65 6.43 4.32 -17.44
C GLN A 65 5.29 3.65 -16.64
N VAL A 66 4.67 4.36 -15.71
CA VAL A 66 3.58 3.83 -14.88
C VAL A 66 2.24 4.14 -15.55
N GLN A 67 1.45 3.10 -15.85
CA GLN A 67 0.08 3.28 -16.35
C GLN A 67 -0.80 3.83 -15.23
N LEU A 68 -1.51 4.94 -15.50
CA LEU A 68 -2.35 5.63 -14.53
C LEU A 68 -3.79 5.67 -15.03
N LEU A 69 -4.73 5.28 -14.16
CA LEU A 69 -6.16 5.36 -14.40
C LEU A 69 -6.83 6.18 -13.29
N ALA A 70 -7.41 7.32 -13.64
CA ALA A 70 -8.23 8.10 -12.71
C ALA A 70 -9.70 7.65 -12.87
N GLU A 71 -10.12 6.69 -12.08
CA GLU A 71 -11.47 6.10 -12.12
C GLU A 71 -11.85 5.54 -10.74
N ILE A 72 -13.14 5.59 -10.42
CA ILE A 72 -13.72 5.10 -9.16
C ILE A 72 -14.80 4.02 -9.38
N GLN A 73 -15.30 3.89 -10.60
CA GLN A 73 -16.32 2.89 -10.94
C GLN A 73 -15.65 1.53 -11.18
N LEU A 74 -16.01 0.54 -10.38
CA LEU A 74 -15.40 -0.79 -10.39
C LEU A 74 -15.46 -1.46 -11.77
N GLU A 75 -16.60 -1.38 -12.44
CA GLU A 75 -16.82 -2.02 -13.75
C GLU A 75 -15.87 -1.48 -14.80
N LYS A 76 -15.59 -0.18 -14.79
CA LYS A 76 -14.62 0.44 -15.72
C LYS A 76 -13.18 0.08 -15.35
N ILE A 77 -12.89 -0.01 -14.05
CA ILE A 77 -11.58 -0.46 -13.56
C ILE A 77 -11.33 -1.89 -14.05
N LEU A 78 -12.28 -2.81 -13.85
CA LEU A 78 -12.17 -4.20 -14.28
C LEU A 78 -12.02 -4.32 -15.79
N ALA A 79 -12.80 -3.55 -16.57
CA ALA A 79 -12.68 -3.53 -18.02
C ALA A 79 -11.29 -3.04 -18.50
N THR A 80 -10.72 -2.05 -17.81
CA THR A 80 -9.37 -1.56 -18.12
C THR A 80 -8.31 -2.62 -17.77
N VAL A 81 -8.43 -3.28 -16.61
CA VAL A 81 -7.53 -4.37 -16.22
C VAL A 81 -7.58 -5.52 -17.23
N ASP A 82 -8.77 -5.89 -17.68
CA ASP A 82 -8.95 -6.94 -18.69
C ASP A 82 -8.31 -6.55 -20.03
N ALA A 83 -8.46 -5.30 -20.45
CA ALA A 83 -7.87 -4.81 -21.69
C ALA A 83 -6.34 -4.65 -21.65
N THR A 84 -5.77 -4.29 -20.50
CA THR A 84 -4.34 -3.99 -20.36
C THR A 84 -3.51 -5.13 -19.81
N GLN A 85 -4.14 -6.11 -19.16
CA GLN A 85 -3.50 -7.29 -18.56
C GLN A 85 -2.21 -6.96 -17.78
N PRO A 86 -2.28 -6.06 -16.78
CA PRO A 86 -1.09 -5.73 -15.99
C PRO A 86 -0.69 -6.89 -15.08
N ALA A 87 0.58 -6.96 -14.68
CA ALA A 87 1.04 -7.92 -13.69
C ALA A 87 0.57 -7.54 -12.27
N VAL A 88 0.48 -6.23 -12.00
CA VAL A 88 0.06 -5.69 -10.69
C VAL A 88 -0.86 -4.49 -10.88
N VAL A 89 -1.92 -4.44 -10.07
CA VAL A 89 -2.87 -3.32 -9.99
C VAL A 89 -2.88 -2.74 -8.59
N VAL A 90 -2.76 -1.42 -8.46
CA VAL A 90 -2.98 -0.67 -7.22
C VAL A 90 -4.34 0.01 -7.29
N ILE A 91 -5.15 -0.09 -6.24
CA ILE A 91 -6.41 0.65 -6.05
C ILE A 91 -6.23 1.63 -4.90
N ASP A 92 -6.14 2.91 -5.20
CA ASP A 92 -5.91 4.00 -4.23
C ASP A 92 -7.04 5.05 -4.28
N SER A 93 -8.08 4.89 -3.45
CA SER A 93 -8.29 3.90 -2.40
C SER A 93 -9.51 3.02 -2.65
N ILE A 94 -9.60 1.91 -1.93
CA ILE A 94 -10.77 1.02 -1.99
C ILE A 94 -12.03 1.72 -1.46
N GLN A 95 -11.92 2.70 -0.58
CA GLN A 95 -13.04 3.46 -0.04
C GLN A 95 -13.70 4.38 -1.07
N THR A 96 -12.97 4.85 -2.07
CA THR A 96 -13.53 5.68 -3.14
C THR A 96 -14.15 4.85 -4.26
N THR A 97 -13.79 3.56 -4.35
CA THR A 97 -14.29 2.66 -5.38
C THR A 97 -15.72 2.23 -5.07
N TYR A 98 -16.58 2.22 -6.10
CA TYR A 98 -17.96 1.78 -5.99
C TYR A 98 -18.39 0.96 -7.21
N SER A 99 -19.41 0.12 -7.02
CA SER A 99 -20.09 -0.64 -8.07
C SER A 99 -21.50 -0.13 -8.26
N ASP A 100 -21.92 0.06 -9.51
CA ASP A 100 -23.29 0.42 -9.87
C ASP A 100 -24.31 -0.69 -9.57
N GLN A 101 -23.85 -1.91 -9.30
CA GLN A 101 -24.72 -3.04 -8.96
C GLN A 101 -25.31 -2.93 -7.55
N LEU A 102 -24.76 -2.02 -6.72
CA LEU A 102 -25.24 -1.79 -5.37
C LEU A 102 -25.91 -0.41 -5.24
N THR A 103 -27.04 -0.38 -4.56
CA THR A 103 -27.75 0.87 -4.26
C THR A 103 -27.18 1.64 -3.06
N SER A 104 -26.25 1.05 -2.31
CA SER A 104 -25.59 1.70 -1.18
C SER A 104 -24.63 2.80 -1.64
N ALA A 105 -24.47 3.84 -0.82
CA ALA A 105 -23.60 4.97 -1.14
C ALA A 105 -22.12 4.55 -1.30
N PRO A 106 -21.35 5.19 -2.19
CA PRO A 106 -19.90 5.02 -2.26
C PRO A 106 -19.25 5.24 -0.88
N GLY A 107 -18.23 4.43 -0.57
CA GLY A 107 -17.55 4.47 0.74
C GLY A 107 -18.26 3.72 1.87
N SER A 108 -19.50 3.26 1.65
CA SER A 108 -20.18 2.40 2.63
C SER A 108 -19.49 1.03 2.77
N VAL A 109 -19.68 0.38 3.93
CA VAL A 109 -19.12 -0.96 4.20
C VAL A 109 -19.52 -1.96 3.11
N ALA A 110 -20.78 -1.88 2.65
CA ALA A 110 -21.30 -2.77 1.62
C ALA A 110 -20.56 -2.59 0.29
N GLN A 111 -20.35 -1.34 -0.15
CA GLN A 111 -19.59 -1.05 -1.37
C GLN A 111 -18.13 -1.51 -1.26
N VAL A 112 -17.46 -1.17 -0.16
CA VAL A 112 -16.07 -1.55 0.06
C VAL A 112 -15.88 -3.06 0.04
N ARG A 113 -16.78 -3.80 0.69
CA ARG A 113 -16.73 -5.28 0.70
C ARG A 113 -16.97 -5.87 -0.68
N GLU A 114 -17.97 -5.40 -1.40
CA GLU A 114 -18.31 -5.93 -2.72
C GLU A 114 -17.20 -5.62 -3.73
N CYS A 115 -16.70 -4.38 -3.77
CA CYS A 115 -15.58 -4.02 -4.64
C CYS A 115 -14.33 -4.87 -4.35
N ALA A 116 -13.99 -5.06 -3.08
CA ALA A 116 -12.87 -5.91 -2.68
C ALA A 116 -13.10 -7.38 -3.04
N ALA A 117 -14.33 -7.89 -2.93
CA ALA A 117 -14.67 -9.26 -3.32
C ALA A 117 -14.50 -9.48 -4.83
N HIS A 118 -14.96 -8.53 -5.65
CA HIS A 118 -14.78 -8.57 -7.11
C HIS A 118 -13.31 -8.52 -7.51
N LEU A 119 -12.54 -7.59 -6.93
CA LEU A 119 -11.10 -7.47 -7.19
C LEU A 119 -10.33 -8.73 -6.76
N THR A 120 -10.72 -9.33 -5.63
CA THR A 120 -10.12 -10.60 -5.16
C THR A 120 -10.45 -11.76 -6.11
N ARG A 121 -11.68 -11.87 -6.59
CA ARG A 121 -12.06 -12.89 -7.59
C ARG A 121 -11.29 -12.71 -8.90
N MET A 122 -11.19 -11.47 -9.36
CA MET A 122 -10.40 -11.13 -10.56
C MET A 122 -8.94 -11.54 -10.37
N ALA A 123 -8.31 -11.15 -9.27
CA ALA A 123 -6.92 -11.51 -8.95
C ALA A 123 -6.70 -13.04 -9.00
N LYS A 124 -7.56 -13.79 -8.32
CA LYS A 124 -7.45 -15.27 -8.28
C LYS A 124 -7.70 -15.93 -9.64
N GLY A 125 -8.58 -15.37 -10.46
CA GLY A 125 -8.92 -15.93 -11.78
C GLY A 125 -7.91 -15.60 -12.87
N THR A 126 -7.23 -14.46 -12.78
CA THR A 126 -6.31 -13.97 -13.82
C THR A 126 -4.83 -14.12 -13.48
N GLY A 127 -4.48 -14.34 -12.20
CA GLY A 127 -3.10 -14.28 -11.73
C GLY A 127 -2.57 -12.86 -11.50
N ILE A 128 -3.35 -11.81 -11.79
CA ILE A 128 -2.96 -10.42 -11.59
C ILE A 128 -2.93 -10.13 -10.08
N ALA A 129 -1.80 -9.61 -9.60
CA ALA A 129 -1.70 -9.21 -8.19
C ALA A 129 -2.43 -7.88 -7.94
N VAL A 130 -3.12 -7.77 -6.80
CA VAL A 130 -3.88 -6.57 -6.44
C VAL A 130 -3.41 -6.01 -5.12
N ILE A 131 -3.15 -4.70 -5.09
CA ILE A 131 -2.84 -3.96 -3.88
C ILE A 131 -3.97 -2.97 -3.61
N LEU A 132 -4.68 -3.18 -2.51
CA LEU A 132 -5.74 -2.31 -2.03
C LEU A 132 -5.18 -1.32 -1.01
N VAL A 133 -5.37 -0.04 -1.23
CA VAL A 133 -5.06 1.00 -0.25
C VAL A 133 -6.29 1.29 0.58
N GLY A 134 -6.15 1.26 1.91
CA GLY A 134 -7.20 1.57 2.85
C GLY A 134 -6.77 2.64 3.86
N HIS A 135 -7.68 3.53 4.23
CA HIS A 135 -7.48 4.47 5.33
C HIS A 135 -8.00 3.86 6.63
N VAL A 136 -7.19 3.92 7.67
CA VAL A 136 -7.58 3.54 9.05
C VAL A 136 -7.70 4.83 9.83
N THR A 137 -8.81 5.04 10.51
CA THR A 137 -8.91 6.13 11.49
C THR A 137 -8.33 5.68 12.82
N LYS A 138 -7.74 6.61 13.58
CA LYS A 138 -7.16 6.37 14.93
C LYS A 138 -8.15 5.73 15.90
N GLU A 139 -9.43 5.84 15.65
CA GLU A 139 -10.49 5.28 16.48
C GLU A 139 -10.91 3.84 16.09
N GLY A 140 -10.30 3.29 15.06
CA GLY A 140 -10.59 1.91 14.60
C GLY A 140 -12.03 1.69 14.09
N ALA A 141 -12.81 2.77 13.94
CA ALA A 141 -14.25 2.72 13.77
C ALA A 141 -14.73 2.88 12.32
N LEU A 142 -13.88 3.23 11.36
CA LEU A 142 -14.32 3.24 9.98
C LEU A 142 -14.08 1.92 9.29
N ALA A 143 -15.14 1.40 8.83
CA ALA A 143 -15.48 0.29 7.99
C ALA A 143 -14.58 0.14 6.74
N GLY A 144 -13.31 -0.08 6.91
CA GLY A 144 -12.45 -0.33 5.77
C GLY A 144 -11.54 -1.54 6.01
N PRO A 145 -10.39 -1.38 6.67
CA PRO A 145 -9.39 -2.44 6.69
C PRO A 145 -9.82 -3.69 7.44
N ARG A 146 -10.42 -3.57 8.64
CA ARG A 146 -10.83 -4.75 9.42
C ARG A 146 -11.84 -5.65 8.72
N VAL A 147 -12.76 -5.06 7.96
CA VAL A 147 -13.75 -5.80 7.18
C VAL A 147 -13.08 -6.58 6.05
N LEU A 148 -11.97 -6.07 5.50
CA LEU A 148 -11.24 -6.66 4.38
C LEU A 148 -10.17 -7.65 4.82
N GLU A 149 -9.71 -7.62 6.07
CA GLU A 149 -8.63 -8.47 6.56
C GLU A 149 -8.86 -9.97 6.31
N HIS A 150 -10.12 -10.41 6.40
CA HIS A 150 -10.47 -11.81 6.13
C HIS A 150 -10.52 -12.16 4.64
N MET A 151 -10.68 -11.17 3.77
CA MET A 151 -10.87 -11.35 2.33
C MET A 151 -9.55 -11.35 1.55
N VAL A 152 -8.51 -10.72 2.10
CA VAL A 152 -7.21 -10.57 1.46
C VAL A 152 -6.19 -11.59 1.97
N ASP A 153 -5.11 -11.77 1.23
CA ASP A 153 -4.05 -12.72 1.59
C ASP A 153 -3.02 -12.12 2.54
N THR A 154 -2.73 -10.84 2.37
CA THR A 154 -1.73 -10.10 3.16
C THR A 154 -2.30 -8.77 3.63
N VAL A 155 -2.05 -8.43 4.88
CA VAL A 155 -2.41 -7.13 5.47
C VAL A 155 -1.14 -6.47 5.99
N LEU A 156 -0.85 -5.29 5.45
CA LEU A 156 0.25 -4.44 5.86
C LEU A 156 -0.30 -3.18 6.54
N TYR A 157 0.30 -2.80 7.65
CA TYR A 157 0.05 -1.51 8.28
C TYR A 157 1.23 -0.58 8.05
N PHE A 158 0.92 0.62 7.60
CA PHE A 158 1.85 1.71 7.45
C PHE A 158 1.72 2.61 8.67
N GLU A 159 2.76 2.65 9.50
CA GLU A 159 2.80 3.33 10.79
C GLU A 159 3.86 4.43 10.80
N GLY A 160 3.68 5.44 11.62
CA GLY A 160 4.66 6.49 11.85
C GLY A 160 4.06 7.73 12.48
N ASP A 161 4.88 8.50 13.14
CA ASP A 161 4.53 9.83 13.62
C ASP A 161 4.79 10.85 12.51
N THR A 162 3.90 11.84 12.36
CA THR A 162 4.06 12.95 11.41
C THR A 162 5.32 13.78 11.69
N HIS A 163 5.80 13.78 12.94
CA HIS A 163 7.02 14.46 13.35
C HIS A 163 8.29 13.61 13.20
N SER A 164 8.16 12.30 12.99
CA SER A 164 9.28 11.40 12.74
C SER A 164 9.64 11.38 11.26
N GLN A 165 10.95 11.34 10.96
CA GLN A 165 11.40 11.09 9.58
C GLN A 165 11.25 9.62 9.17
N PHE A 166 10.95 8.72 10.09
CA PHE A 166 10.85 7.29 9.81
C PHE A 166 9.40 6.84 9.68
N ARG A 167 9.21 5.87 8.82
CA ARG A 167 7.94 5.16 8.60
C ARG A 167 8.18 3.67 8.73
N LEU A 168 7.21 2.97 9.31
CA LEU A 168 7.27 1.53 9.51
C LEU A 168 6.18 0.87 8.65
N VAL A 169 6.52 -0.24 8.04
CA VAL A 169 5.55 -1.14 7.39
C VAL A 169 5.61 -2.46 8.13
N ARG A 170 4.49 -2.84 8.73
CA ARG A 170 4.36 -4.07 9.50
C ARG A 170 3.38 -5.03 8.84
N ALA A 171 3.72 -6.29 8.72
CA ALA A 171 2.78 -7.32 8.34
C ALA A 171 1.94 -7.73 9.55
N ILE A 172 0.62 -7.61 9.43
CA ILE A 172 -0.34 -8.09 10.45
C ILE A 172 -0.87 -9.47 10.07
N LYS A 173 -0.98 -9.73 8.78
CA LYS A 173 -1.37 -11.01 8.19
C LYS A 173 -0.55 -11.24 6.95
N ASN A 174 -0.03 -12.45 6.80
CA ASN A 174 0.64 -12.87 5.57
C ASN A 174 0.46 -14.37 5.37
N ARG A 175 -0.31 -14.76 4.35
CA ARG A 175 -0.51 -16.18 4.00
C ARG A 175 0.70 -16.81 3.35
N PHE A 176 1.62 -16.00 2.86
CA PHE A 176 2.76 -16.44 2.04
C PHE A 176 4.10 -16.32 2.77
N GLY A 177 4.11 -15.86 4.03
CA GLY A 177 5.34 -15.65 4.78
C GLY A 177 5.12 -15.26 6.24
N ALA A 178 6.22 -14.88 6.90
CA ALA A 178 6.20 -14.46 8.28
C ALA A 178 5.48 -13.13 8.48
N VAL A 179 4.87 -12.95 9.66
CA VAL A 179 4.18 -11.70 10.06
C VAL A 179 5.03 -10.83 10.99
N ASN A 180 6.20 -11.29 11.41
CA ASN A 180 7.05 -10.59 12.39
C ASN A 180 8.06 -9.62 11.74
N GLU A 181 8.03 -9.51 10.42
CA GLU A 181 8.96 -8.64 9.70
C GLU A 181 8.47 -7.20 9.64
N ILE A 182 9.38 -6.28 9.91
CA ILE A 182 9.14 -4.83 9.85
C ILE A 182 10.03 -4.24 8.76
N GLY A 183 9.42 -3.45 7.87
CA GLY A 183 10.12 -2.59 6.94
C GLY A 183 10.27 -1.18 7.52
N VAL A 184 11.48 -0.66 7.55
CA VAL A 184 11.75 0.72 7.99
C VAL A 184 12.12 1.56 6.80
N PHE A 185 11.49 2.73 6.67
CA PHE A 185 11.72 3.69 5.61
C PHE A 185 12.00 5.06 6.20
N ALA A 186 12.96 5.78 5.60
CA ALA A 186 13.18 7.19 5.86
C ALA A 186 12.40 8.02 4.83
N MET A 187 11.64 9.01 5.29
CA MET A 187 11.00 9.99 4.44
C MET A 187 12.02 11.02 3.99
N THR A 188 12.15 11.22 2.69
CA THR A 188 13.08 12.19 2.08
C THR A 188 12.32 13.08 1.10
N GLU A 189 12.95 14.14 0.63
CA GLU A 189 12.38 14.98 -0.43
C GLU A 189 12.08 14.20 -1.72
N LYS A 190 12.85 13.13 -1.98
CA LYS A 190 12.70 12.23 -3.13
C LYS A 190 11.83 11.00 -2.83
N GLY A 191 11.05 11.02 -1.75
CA GLY A 191 10.16 9.94 -1.36
C GLY A 191 10.71 9.06 -0.24
N LEU A 192 10.26 7.83 -0.18
CA LEU A 192 10.62 6.86 0.85
C LEU A 192 11.86 6.07 0.42
N LYS A 193 12.83 5.99 1.33
CA LYS A 193 14.06 5.21 1.15
C LYS A 193 14.11 4.12 2.22
N GLY A 194 14.25 2.86 1.80
CA GLY A 194 14.41 1.72 2.72
C GLY A 194 15.66 1.86 3.57
N VAL A 195 15.55 1.53 4.85
CA VAL A 195 16.64 1.53 5.82
C VAL A 195 17.11 0.08 5.98
N SER A 196 18.32 -0.20 5.56
CA SER A 196 18.88 -1.58 5.58
C SER A 196 19.31 -2.03 6.98
N ASN A 197 19.65 -1.12 7.86
CA ASN A 197 20.02 -1.42 9.25
C ASN A 197 19.28 -0.50 10.23
N PRO A 198 18.02 -0.83 10.59
CA PRO A 198 17.26 -0.03 11.54
C PRO A 198 17.91 0.07 12.92
N SER A 199 18.58 -1.00 13.36
CA SER A 199 19.24 -1.03 14.67
C SER A 199 20.34 0.04 14.79
N ALA A 200 21.04 0.34 13.70
CA ALA A 200 22.06 1.39 13.70
C ALA A 200 21.48 2.78 14.01
N ILE A 201 20.21 3.03 13.65
CA ILE A 201 19.54 4.31 13.93
C ILE A 201 19.34 4.51 15.42
N PHE A 202 18.95 3.43 16.13
CA PHE A 202 18.71 3.48 17.56
C PHE A 202 20.02 3.47 18.36
N LEU A 203 21.04 2.78 17.87
CA LEU A 203 22.35 2.67 18.52
C LEU A 203 23.21 3.93 18.31
N SER A 204 23.07 4.63 17.19
CA SER A 204 23.88 5.81 16.86
C SER A 204 23.44 7.11 17.54
N GLN A 205 22.28 7.13 18.20
CA GLN A 205 21.79 8.33 18.90
C GLN A 205 22.56 8.67 20.18
N HIS A 206 23.37 7.73 20.68
CA HIS A 206 24.20 7.94 21.86
C HIS A 206 25.66 7.62 21.52
N SER A 207 26.41 8.61 21.07
CA SER A 207 27.86 8.49 20.90
C SER A 207 28.62 8.43 22.24
N GLU A 208 27.96 8.81 23.34
CA GLU A 208 28.46 8.70 24.70
C GLU A 208 27.40 8.05 25.61
N PRO A 209 27.82 7.22 26.60
CA PRO A 209 26.91 6.65 27.58
C PRO A 209 26.22 7.74 28.39
N VAL A 210 24.91 7.89 28.24
CA VAL A 210 24.11 8.83 29.02
C VAL A 210 23.52 8.06 30.21
N PRO A 211 23.81 8.48 31.48
CA PRO A 211 23.23 7.83 32.65
C PRO A 211 21.68 7.78 32.57
N GLY A 212 21.09 6.61 32.80
CA GLY A 212 19.66 6.42 32.79
C GLY A 212 19.07 6.04 31.41
N SER A 213 19.89 5.90 30.38
CA SER A 213 19.45 5.35 29.09
C SER A 213 20.02 3.94 28.87
N CYS A 214 19.18 3.01 28.46
CA CYS A 214 19.64 1.70 27.98
C CYS A 214 18.85 1.30 26.72
N VAL A 215 19.54 0.62 25.81
CA VAL A 215 18.90 0.00 24.65
C VAL A 215 18.43 -1.39 25.06
N MET A 216 17.12 -1.59 25.12
CA MET A 216 16.55 -2.91 25.40
C MET A 216 16.45 -3.70 24.09
N VAL A 217 17.06 -4.87 24.07
CA VAL A 217 16.93 -5.83 22.99
C VAL A 217 15.86 -6.85 23.39
N THR A 218 14.81 -6.96 22.61
CA THR A 218 13.78 -7.98 22.78
C THR A 218 13.96 -9.10 21.76
N LEU A 219 13.63 -10.34 22.17
CA LEU A 219 13.68 -11.52 21.30
C LEU A 219 12.40 -11.68 20.45
N GLU A 220 11.40 -10.86 20.69
CA GLU A 220 10.18 -10.83 19.88
C GLU A 220 10.39 -9.87 18.72
N GLY A 221 10.47 -10.43 17.52
CA GLY A 221 10.83 -9.90 16.23
C GLY A 221 10.48 -8.47 15.85
#